data_fbc3ed1943e8698aa6474825dc59b77a
#
_entry.id   fbc3ed1943e8698aa6474825dc59b77a
#
_cell.length_a   1.000
_cell.length_b   1.000
_cell.length_c   1.000
_cell.angle_alpha   90.00
_cell.angle_beta   90.00
_cell.angle_gamma   90.00
#
_symmetry.space_group_name_H-M   'P 1'
#
loop_
_entity.id
_entity.type
_entity.pdbx_description
1 polymer ?
#
loop_
_entity_poly.entity_id
_entity_poly.type
_entity_poly.pdbx_seq_one_letter_code
_entity_poly.pdbx_strand_id
1 'polypeptide(L)'
;MKPRTSPRPSPVRVVSAFALLAAACGGAKHDLSEQQLSGAVAAQQPSLERCYQSALETSPYRQEIRMEAAIHIAPSGAVTAVDIEGSGGLPGMSPCLKQAIMSWRFPEANDATHTSLPLIFKPQVTKAQPDPAAVQQAVREALKAQPQ
;
A
#
# COMPACT_ATOMS: atom_id res chain seq x y z
N MET A 1 67.70 -58.71 21.37
CA MET A 1 66.35 -58.34 20.91
C MET A 1 66.02 -56.96 21.41
N LYS A 2 65.96 -55.96 20.49
CA LYS A 2 65.66 -54.56 20.82
C LYS A 2 64.20 -54.31 20.50
N PRO A 3 63.41 -53.74 21.42
CA PRO A 3 62.02 -53.36 21.09
C PRO A 3 62.01 -52.11 20.24
N ARG A 4 61.28 -52.14 19.13
CA ARG A 4 60.97 -50.98 18.23
C ARG A 4 59.97 -50.11 18.91
N THR A 5 60.38 -48.89 19.19
CA THR A 5 59.47 -47.79 19.65
C THR A 5 58.81 -47.18 18.45
N SER A 6 57.50 -47.32 18.37
CA SER A 6 56.66 -46.69 17.35
C SER A 6 56.42 -45.22 17.70
N PRO A 7 56.59 -44.29 16.76
CA PRO A 7 56.23 -42.88 17.03
C PRO A 7 54.70 -42.67 16.96
N ARG A 8 54.18 -42.06 18.02
CA ARG A 8 52.80 -41.63 18.10
C ARG A 8 52.52 -40.41 17.11
N PRO A 9 51.48 -40.45 16.35
CA PRO A 9 51.09 -39.25 15.55
C PRO A 9 50.53 -38.18 16.47
N SER A 10 51.05 -36.96 16.30
CA SER A 10 50.57 -35.73 16.96
C SER A 10 49.19 -35.33 16.42
N PRO A 11 48.25 -34.86 17.26
CA PRO A 11 46.98 -34.35 16.78
C PRO A 11 47.19 -32.98 16.10
N VAL A 12 46.95 -32.95 14.81
CA VAL A 12 46.83 -31.71 14.03
C VAL A 12 45.61 -30.96 14.49
N ARG A 13 45.83 -29.87 15.22
CA ARG A 13 44.76 -28.91 15.55
C ARG A 13 44.42 -28.17 14.28
N VAL A 14 43.31 -28.55 13.67
CA VAL A 14 42.66 -27.78 12.62
C VAL A 14 41.98 -26.59 13.28
N VAL A 15 42.63 -25.45 13.25
CA VAL A 15 42.01 -24.16 13.62
C VAL A 15 41.15 -23.74 12.42
N SER A 16 39.87 -24.08 12.48
CA SER A 16 38.86 -23.53 11.54
C SER A 16 38.69 -22.06 11.85
N ALA A 17 39.37 -21.22 11.09
CA ALA A 17 39.06 -19.78 11.03
C ALA A 17 37.74 -19.58 10.29
N PHE A 18 36.64 -19.50 11.05
CA PHE A 18 35.35 -19.02 10.55
C PHE A 18 35.50 -17.51 10.30
N ALA A 19 35.85 -17.14 9.08
CA ALA A 19 35.74 -15.78 8.62
C ALA A 19 34.25 -15.44 8.52
N LEU A 20 33.72 -14.76 9.52
CA LEU A 20 32.43 -14.05 9.46
C LEU A 20 32.54 -12.96 8.41
N LEU A 21 32.17 -13.28 7.17
CA LEU A 21 31.81 -12.27 6.18
C LEU A 21 30.49 -11.64 6.67
N ALA A 22 30.62 -10.59 7.46
CA ALA A 22 29.54 -9.63 7.64
C ALA A 22 29.36 -8.96 6.28
N ALA A 23 28.45 -9.49 5.47
CA ALA A 23 27.92 -8.79 4.32
C ALA A 23 27.22 -7.55 4.85
N ALA A 24 27.94 -6.43 4.89
CA ALA A 24 27.36 -5.12 5.04
C ALA A 24 26.51 -4.89 3.79
N CYS A 25 25.22 -5.24 3.86
CA CYS A 25 24.20 -4.76 2.96
C CYS A 25 23.99 -3.26 3.25
N GLY A 26 25.01 -2.45 2.99
CA GLY A 26 24.86 -1.02 2.80
C GLY A 26 24.21 -0.83 1.46
N GLY A 27 22.88 -0.88 1.40
CA GLY A 27 22.13 -0.48 0.22
C GLY A 27 22.56 0.94 -0.13
N ALA A 28 23.17 1.12 -1.33
CA ALA A 28 23.45 2.45 -1.84
C ALA A 28 22.12 3.20 -1.87
N LYS A 29 22.05 4.31 -1.12
CA LYS A 29 20.88 5.19 -1.18
C LYS A 29 20.87 5.82 -2.56
N HIS A 30 19.80 5.64 -3.28
CA HIS A 30 19.54 6.20 -4.60
C HIS A 30 18.35 7.14 -4.50
N ASP A 31 18.18 7.99 -5.50
CA ASP A 31 16.93 8.74 -5.65
C ASP A 31 15.77 7.75 -5.82
N LEU A 32 14.60 8.11 -5.27
CA LEU A 32 13.42 7.25 -5.40
C LEU A 32 13.06 7.08 -6.87
N SER A 33 13.17 5.85 -7.36
CA SER A 33 12.75 5.54 -8.71
C SER A 33 11.21 5.52 -8.80
N GLU A 34 10.70 5.76 -10.01
CA GLU A 34 9.26 5.70 -10.28
C GLU A 34 8.66 4.32 -9.90
N GLN A 35 9.40 3.25 -10.08
CA GLN A 35 8.98 1.90 -9.70
C GLN A 35 8.87 1.74 -8.18
N GLN A 36 9.78 2.32 -7.41
CA GLN A 36 9.74 2.30 -5.95
C GLN A 36 8.56 3.13 -5.43
N LEU A 37 8.31 4.30 -6.02
CA LEU A 37 7.17 5.14 -5.70
C LEU A 37 5.86 4.41 -6.01
N SER A 38 5.70 3.89 -7.22
CA SER A 38 4.49 3.19 -7.63
C SER A 38 4.22 1.92 -6.81
N GLY A 39 5.26 1.15 -6.48
CA GLY A 39 5.15 -0.02 -5.62
C GLY A 39 4.71 0.33 -4.20
N ALA A 40 5.28 1.38 -3.62
CA ALA A 40 4.90 1.85 -2.29
C ALA A 40 3.44 2.36 -2.26
N VAL A 41 3.03 3.12 -3.29
CA VAL A 41 1.65 3.61 -3.42
C VAL A 41 0.67 2.45 -3.58
N ALA A 42 0.98 1.46 -4.43
CA ALA A 42 0.13 0.29 -4.64
C ALA A 42 -0.10 -0.51 -3.35
N ALA A 43 0.92 -0.64 -2.50
CA ALA A 43 0.80 -1.31 -1.21
C ALA A 43 -0.14 -0.56 -0.23
N GLN A 44 -0.33 0.73 -0.41
CA GLN A 44 -1.15 1.58 0.45
C GLN A 44 -2.57 1.85 -0.10
N GLN A 45 -2.87 1.34 -1.29
CA GLN A 45 -4.17 1.52 -1.93
C GLN A 45 -5.37 1.15 -1.04
N PRO A 46 -5.31 0.07 -0.21
CA PRO A 46 -6.43 -0.26 0.69
C PRO A 46 -6.73 0.81 1.74
N SER A 47 -5.76 1.62 2.13
CA SER A 47 -5.97 2.71 3.09
C SER A 47 -6.75 3.87 2.47
N LEU A 48 -6.47 4.19 1.20
CA LEU A 48 -7.19 5.21 0.43
C LEU A 48 -8.62 4.77 0.15
N GLU A 49 -8.80 3.50 -0.23
CA GLU A 49 -10.12 2.94 -0.49
C GLU A 49 -11.03 3.00 0.75
N ARG A 50 -10.50 2.72 1.94
CA ARG A 50 -11.25 2.86 3.20
C ARG A 50 -11.74 4.29 3.44
N CYS A 51 -10.92 5.30 3.14
CA CYS A 51 -11.34 6.70 3.24
C CYS A 51 -12.50 7.00 2.30
N TYR A 52 -12.46 6.48 1.07
CA TYR A 52 -13.53 6.64 0.10
C TYR A 52 -14.81 5.94 0.55
N GLN A 53 -14.73 4.68 0.99
CA GLN A 53 -15.88 3.92 1.47
C GLN A 53 -16.55 4.59 2.67
N SER A 54 -15.76 5.06 3.64
CA SER A 54 -16.28 5.79 4.80
C SER A 54 -16.98 7.10 4.40
N ALA A 55 -16.44 7.80 3.41
CA ALA A 55 -17.06 9.04 2.90
C ALA A 55 -18.39 8.75 2.15
N LEU A 56 -18.48 7.59 1.47
CA LEU A 56 -19.71 7.16 0.81
C LEU A 56 -20.85 6.82 1.79
N GLU A 57 -20.53 6.38 3.00
CA GLU A 57 -21.54 6.09 4.04
C GLU A 57 -22.30 7.36 4.44
N THR A 58 -21.65 8.52 4.36
CA THR A 58 -22.21 9.81 4.75
C THR A 58 -22.78 10.60 3.57
N SER A 59 -22.58 10.12 2.34
CA SER A 59 -23.01 10.84 1.12
C SER A 59 -23.90 9.96 0.24
N PRO A 60 -25.07 10.49 -0.19
CA PRO A 60 -25.91 9.79 -1.14
C PRO A 60 -25.38 9.82 -2.58
N TYR A 61 -24.38 10.66 -2.84
CA TYR A 61 -23.86 10.86 -4.19
C TYR A 61 -22.74 9.88 -4.49
N ARG A 62 -22.96 9.06 -5.51
CA ARG A 62 -21.98 8.09 -6.04
C ARG A 62 -21.51 8.58 -7.39
N GLN A 63 -20.50 9.44 -7.39
CA GLN A 63 -19.88 9.96 -8.60
C GLN A 63 -18.37 9.64 -8.60
N GLU A 64 -17.78 9.66 -9.78
CA GLU A 64 -16.33 9.60 -9.90
C GLU A 64 -15.71 10.85 -9.28
N ILE A 65 -14.72 10.65 -8.42
CA ILE A 65 -14.00 11.72 -7.74
C ILE A 65 -12.57 11.71 -8.26
N ARG A 66 -12.09 12.88 -8.64
CA ARG A 66 -10.71 13.09 -9.09
C ARG A 66 -10.05 14.11 -8.19
N MET A 67 -8.96 13.71 -7.59
CA MET A 67 -8.16 14.54 -6.69
C MET A 67 -6.69 14.36 -7.06
N GLU A 68 -5.87 15.29 -6.62
CA GLU A 68 -4.42 15.23 -6.75
C GLU A 68 -3.79 15.43 -5.38
N ALA A 69 -2.87 14.56 -5.01
CA ALA A 69 -2.12 14.67 -3.77
C ALA A 69 -0.68 15.04 -4.08
N ALA A 70 -0.26 16.25 -3.69
CA ALA A 70 1.13 16.65 -3.69
C ALA A 70 1.78 16.16 -2.41
N ILE A 71 2.84 15.34 -2.53
CA ILE A 71 3.47 14.62 -1.42
C ILE A 71 4.92 15.03 -1.32
N HIS A 72 5.36 15.42 -0.12
CA HIS A 72 6.74 15.70 0.21
C HIS A 72 7.30 14.55 1.05
N ILE A 73 8.38 13.95 0.56
CA ILE A 73 9.02 12.78 1.17
C ILE A 73 10.43 13.19 1.60
N ALA A 74 10.74 13.02 2.88
CA ALA A 74 12.09 13.25 3.40
C ALA A 74 13.06 12.15 2.92
N PRO A 75 14.38 12.37 2.98
CA PRO A 75 15.39 11.35 2.66
C PRO A 75 15.24 10.06 3.48
N SER A 76 14.68 10.14 4.68
CA SER A 76 14.35 8.99 5.53
C SER A 76 13.16 8.15 5.05
N GLY A 77 12.52 8.52 3.94
CA GLY A 77 11.30 7.90 3.43
C GLY A 77 10.02 8.29 4.18
N ALA A 78 10.11 9.20 5.16
CA ALA A 78 8.93 9.69 5.87
C ALA A 78 8.22 10.77 5.04
N VAL A 79 6.89 10.72 5.00
CA VAL A 79 6.08 11.80 4.43
C VAL A 79 6.06 12.97 5.41
N THR A 80 6.45 14.15 4.96
CA THR A 80 6.56 15.38 5.78
C THR A 80 5.44 16.37 5.53
N ALA A 81 4.88 16.38 4.31
CA ALA A 81 3.72 17.21 3.97
C ALA A 81 2.86 16.53 2.89
N VAL A 82 1.58 16.79 2.94
CA VAL A 82 0.60 16.36 1.92
C VAL A 82 -0.39 17.48 1.70
N ASP A 83 -0.54 17.87 0.46
CA ASP A 83 -1.58 18.79 0.02
C ASP A 83 -2.50 18.07 -0.97
N ILE A 84 -3.81 18.17 -0.73
CA ILE A 84 -4.81 17.48 -1.55
C ILE A 84 -5.68 18.52 -2.20
N GLU A 85 -5.66 18.54 -3.53
CA GLU A 85 -6.46 19.41 -4.36
C GLU A 85 -7.41 18.59 -5.24
N GLY A 86 -8.50 19.21 -5.67
CA GLY A 86 -9.44 18.57 -6.58
C GLY A 86 -10.88 18.96 -6.33
N SER A 87 -11.73 18.69 -7.31
CA SER A 87 -13.17 18.96 -7.27
C SER A 87 -13.97 17.68 -6.99
N GLY A 88 -15.07 17.83 -6.26
CA GLY A 88 -16.03 16.73 -6.06
C GLY A 88 -15.72 15.82 -4.88
N GLY A 89 -14.77 16.19 -4.01
CA GLY A 89 -14.48 15.42 -2.81
C GLY A 89 -15.70 15.31 -1.88
N LEU A 90 -15.92 14.11 -1.35
CA LEU A 90 -16.97 13.87 -0.37
C LEU A 90 -16.59 14.48 0.99
N PRO A 91 -17.55 14.89 1.81
CA PRO A 91 -17.28 15.39 3.16
C PRO A 91 -16.43 14.41 3.97
N GLY A 92 -15.38 14.91 4.64
CA GLY A 92 -14.48 14.08 5.44
C GLY A 92 -13.43 13.29 4.67
N MET A 93 -13.52 13.19 3.34
CA MET A 93 -12.60 12.41 2.51
C MET A 93 -11.18 12.99 2.49
N SER A 94 -11.04 14.29 2.20
CA SER A 94 -9.72 14.94 2.11
C SER A 94 -8.90 14.84 3.41
N PRO A 95 -9.44 15.13 4.61
CA PRO A 95 -8.69 14.96 5.85
C PRO A 95 -8.33 13.49 6.13
N CYS A 96 -9.19 12.53 5.79
CA CYS A 96 -8.88 11.11 5.91
C CYS A 96 -7.72 10.72 5.00
N LEU A 97 -7.77 11.09 3.73
CA LEU A 97 -6.71 10.83 2.75
C LEU A 97 -5.38 11.46 3.19
N LYS A 98 -5.41 12.71 3.65
CA LYS A 98 -4.22 13.41 4.16
C LYS A 98 -3.59 12.63 5.31
N GLN A 99 -4.38 12.21 6.29
CA GLN A 99 -3.90 11.43 7.43
C GLN A 99 -3.35 10.07 7.00
N ALA A 100 -4.03 9.38 6.09
CA ALA A 100 -3.57 8.10 5.57
C ALA A 100 -2.22 8.25 4.86
N ILE A 101 -2.07 9.22 3.95
CA ILE A 101 -0.83 9.45 3.21
C ILE A 101 0.31 9.91 4.12
N MET A 102 0.05 10.73 5.13
CA MET A 102 1.06 11.14 6.12
C MET A 102 1.64 9.95 6.91
N SER A 103 0.91 8.84 7.02
CA SER A 103 1.39 7.63 7.69
C SER A 103 2.26 6.74 6.81
N TRP A 104 2.36 7.01 5.51
CA TRP A 104 3.12 6.19 4.58
C TRP A 104 4.62 6.24 4.85
N ARG A 105 5.29 5.17 4.44
CA ARG A 105 6.74 5.08 4.48
C ARG A 105 7.25 4.62 3.12
N PHE A 106 8.14 5.41 2.57
CA PHE A 106 8.85 5.12 1.34
C PHE A 106 10.26 4.59 1.65
N PRO A 107 10.94 3.96 0.70
CA PRO A 107 12.35 3.64 0.84
C PRO A 107 13.17 4.91 1.11
N GLU A 108 14.28 4.76 1.83
CA GLU A 108 15.23 5.85 2.02
C GLU A 108 15.87 6.26 0.71
N ALA A 109 16.06 7.56 0.51
CA ALA A 109 16.68 8.17 -0.65
C ALA A 109 17.83 9.11 -0.24
N ASN A 110 18.61 9.60 -1.22
CA ASN A 110 19.64 10.58 -0.96
C ASN A 110 19.06 11.95 -0.62
N ASP A 111 18.05 12.35 -1.39
CA ASP A 111 17.44 13.66 -1.31
C ASP A 111 15.94 13.59 -1.01
N ALA A 112 15.40 14.72 -0.58
CA ALA A 112 13.95 14.87 -0.43
C ALA A 112 13.28 14.78 -1.80
N THR A 113 12.15 14.07 -1.86
CA THR A 113 11.40 13.86 -3.09
C THR A 113 10.05 14.59 -3.01
N HIS A 114 9.69 15.27 -4.09
CA HIS A 114 8.38 15.88 -4.28
C HIS A 114 7.69 15.15 -5.43
N THR A 115 6.50 14.65 -5.17
CA THR A 115 5.74 13.92 -6.19
C THR A 115 4.27 14.28 -6.13
N SER A 116 3.60 14.16 -7.27
CA SER A 116 2.16 14.33 -7.38
C SER A 116 1.51 13.00 -7.73
N LEU A 117 0.45 12.66 -6.99
CA LEU A 117 -0.28 11.41 -7.12
C LEU A 117 -1.72 11.70 -7.54
N PRO A 118 -2.13 11.34 -8.76
CA PRO A 118 -3.53 11.41 -9.15
C PRO A 118 -4.35 10.33 -8.42
N LEU A 119 -5.40 10.76 -7.73
CA LEU A 119 -6.33 9.89 -7.00
C LEU A 119 -7.66 9.88 -7.74
N ILE A 120 -8.01 8.73 -8.31
CA ILE A 120 -9.27 8.55 -9.02
C ILE A 120 -10.09 7.47 -8.31
N PHE A 121 -11.21 7.89 -7.72
CA PHE A 121 -12.15 7.00 -7.06
C PHE A 121 -13.39 6.84 -7.93
N LYS A 122 -13.69 5.60 -8.27
CA LYS A 122 -14.88 5.24 -9.03
C LYS A 122 -15.89 4.55 -8.12
N PRO A 123 -17.16 4.93 -8.16
CA PRO A 123 -18.17 4.20 -7.43
C PRO A 123 -18.16 2.74 -7.90
N GLN A 124 -17.92 1.83 -6.99
CA GLN A 124 -18.11 0.43 -7.29
C GLN A 124 -19.60 0.19 -7.41
N VAL A 125 -20.06 -0.06 -8.61
CA VAL A 125 -21.40 -0.60 -8.85
C VAL A 125 -21.34 -2.03 -8.31
N THR A 126 -21.64 -2.16 -7.02
CA THR A 126 -21.83 -3.49 -6.43
C THR A 126 -22.90 -4.16 -7.30
N LYS A 127 -22.62 -5.34 -7.84
CA LYS A 127 -23.52 -6.18 -8.64
C LYS A 127 -24.82 -6.60 -7.91
N ALA A 128 -25.16 -5.93 -6.83
CA ALA A 128 -26.38 -6.09 -6.06
C ALA A 128 -27.47 -5.07 -6.45
N GLN A 129 -27.35 -4.44 -7.63
CA GLN A 129 -28.54 -3.83 -8.19
C GLN A 129 -29.41 -4.99 -8.66
N PRO A 130 -30.58 -5.21 -8.00
CA PRO A 130 -31.46 -6.28 -8.42
C PRO A 130 -31.74 -6.10 -9.90
N ASP A 131 -31.65 -7.19 -10.65
CA ASP A 131 -31.96 -7.22 -12.08
C ASP A 131 -33.28 -6.44 -12.29
N PRO A 132 -33.28 -5.38 -13.11
CA PRO A 132 -34.47 -4.59 -13.37
C PRO A 132 -35.64 -5.48 -13.82
N ALA A 133 -35.36 -6.63 -14.46
CA ALA A 133 -36.37 -7.62 -14.79
C ALA A 133 -36.95 -8.31 -13.55
N ALA A 134 -36.15 -8.62 -12.55
CA ALA A 134 -36.61 -9.19 -11.28
C ALA A 134 -37.44 -8.21 -10.47
N VAL A 135 -37.07 -6.93 -10.47
CA VAL A 135 -37.87 -5.87 -9.81
C VAL A 135 -39.22 -5.72 -10.52
N GLN A 136 -39.24 -5.69 -11.85
CA GLN A 136 -40.50 -5.60 -12.62
C GLN A 136 -41.42 -6.83 -12.40
N GLN A 137 -40.84 -8.03 -12.27
CA GLN A 137 -41.59 -9.22 -11.94
C GLN A 137 -42.21 -9.12 -10.55
N ALA A 138 -41.45 -8.75 -9.55
CA ALA A 138 -41.94 -8.57 -8.17
C ALA A 138 -43.08 -7.52 -8.09
N VAL A 139 -42.96 -6.41 -8.83
CA VAL A 139 -44.00 -5.38 -8.90
C VAL A 139 -45.28 -5.94 -9.59
N ARG A 140 -45.17 -6.73 -10.66
CA ARG A 140 -46.29 -7.33 -11.33
C ARG A 140 -47.03 -8.34 -10.45
N GLU A 141 -46.30 -9.15 -9.68
CA GLU A 141 -46.86 -10.10 -8.75
C GLU A 141 -47.59 -9.39 -7.59
N ALA A 142 -46.96 -8.32 -7.05
CA ALA A 142 -47.61 -7.52 -6.01
C ALA A 142 -48.91 -6.86 -6.48
N LEU A 143 -48.96 -6.38 -7.72
CA LEU A 143 -50.17 -5.81 -8.31
C LEU A 143 -51.28 -6.84 -8.56
N LYS A 144 -50.93 -8.10 -8.85
CA LYS A 144 -51.92 -9.20 -9.01
C LYS A 144 -52.45 -9.71 -7.69
N ALA A 145 -51.77 -9.52 -6.58
CA ALA A 145 -52.13 -9.97 -5.25
C ALA A 145 -53.05 -8.98 -4.50
N GLN A 146 -53.38 -7.82 -5.07
CA GLN A 146 -54.34 -6.90 -4.46
C GLN A 146 -55.76 -7.42 -4.65
N PRO A 147 -56.50 -7.75 -3.57
CA PRO A 147 -57.89 -8.13 -3.65
C PRO A 147 -58.72 -6.90 -4.04
N GLN A 148 -59.65 -7.08 -4.99
CA GLN A 148 -60.66 -6.10 -5.34
C GLN A 148 -61.74 -6.03 -4.26
#